data_94c785f30c3535755bc36d684b42c897
#
_entry.id   94c785f30c3535755bc36d684b42c897
#
_cell.length_a   1.000
_cell.length_b   1.000
_cell.length_c   1.000
_cell.angle_alpha   90.00
_cell.angle_beta   90.00
_cell.angle_gamma   90.00
#
_symmetry.space_group_name_H-M   'P 1'
#
loop_
_entity.id
_entity.type
_entity.pdbx_description
1 polymer ?
#
loop_
_entity_poly.entity_id
_entity_poly.type
_entity_poly.pdbx_seq_one_letter_code
_entity_poly.pdbx_strand_id
1 'polypeptide(L)'
;MKLNDSNLFRQQALINGEWLDANNGEVIDVTNPANGDKLGSVPKMGADETRAAIDAANRALPAWRALTAKERANILRNWFNLMMEHQDDLARLMTLEQGKPLAEAKGEISYAASFIEWFAEEGKRIYGDTIPGHQADKRLIVIKQPIGVTAAITPWNFPAAMITRKAGPALAAGLHHGAEACQSDAVLCAGAGGAGDSRGHSGWGI
;
A
#
# COMPACT_ATOMS: atom_id res chain seq x y z
N MET A 1 -3.73 21.59 -12.10
CA MET A 1 -4.37 20.30 -11.75
C MET A 1 -5.64 20.57 -10.96
N LYS A 2 -6.78 19.94 -11.29
CA LYS A 2 -8.02 20.07 -10.51
C LYS A 2 -8.47 18.68 -10.07
N LEU A 3 -8.33 18.39 -8.77
CA LEU A 3 -8.85 17.22 -8.10
C LEU A 3 -10.15 17.58 -7.37
N ASN A 4 -11.03 16.60 -7.18
CA ASN A 4 -12.22 16.77 -6.35
C ASN A 4 -11.82 16.77 -4.86
N ASP A 5 -10.87 15.92 -4.48
CA ASP A 5 -10.22 15.92 -3.16
C ASP A 5 -8.73 16.26 -3.30
N SER A 6 -8.38 17.50 -2.94
CA SER A 6 -6.98 17.97 -2.98
C SER A 6 -6.07 17.29 -1.96
N ASN A 7 -6.63 16.61 -0.94
CA ASN A 7 -5.85 15.90 0.07
C ASN A 7 -5.19 14.63 -0.49
N LEU A 8 -5.62 14.13 -1.64
CA LEU A 8 -4.97 13.01 -2.32
C LEU A 8 -3.64 13.40 -2.96
N PHE A 9 -3.40 14.69 -3.18
CA PHE A 9 -2.11 15.16 -3.70
C PHE A 9 -1.10 15.29 -2.55
N ARG A 10 -0.47 14.18 -2.20
CA ARG A 10 0.50 14.09 -1.11
C ARG A 10 1.92 14.25 -1.63
N GLN A 11 2.69 15.10 -0.97
CA GLN A 11 4.08 15.41 -1.31
C GLN A 11 5.04 15.03 -0.17
N GLN A 12 4.62 14.17 0.73
CA GLN A 12 5.39 13.68 1.87
C GLN A 12 5.34 12.16 1.93
N ALA A 13 6.27 11.54 2.62
CA ALA A 13 6.26 10.10 2.89
C ALA A 13 5.47 9.81 4.16
N LEU A 14 4.71 8.72 4.16
CA LEU A 14 3.96 8.28 5.35
C LEU A 14 4.79 7.26 6.14
N ILE A 15 5.21 7.62 7.34
CA ILE A 15 5.91 6.72 8.25
C ILE A 15 5.23 6.77 9.61
N ASN A 16 4.83 5.62 10.14
CA ASN A 16 4.19 5.51 11.45
C ASN A 16 2.92 6.39 11.62
N GLY A 17 2.16 6.56 10.53
CA GLY A 17 0.94 7.38 10.53
C GLY A 17 1.18 8.89 10.42
N GLU A 18 2.43 9.33 10.25
CA GLU A 18 2.81 10.73 10.12
C GLU A 18 3.36 11.02 8.72
N TRP A 19 2.98 12.17 8.16
CA TRP A 19 3.49 12.66 6.88
C TRP A 19 4.80 13.44 7.12
N LEU A 20 5.91 12.94 6.59
CA LEU A 20 7.25 13.41 6.89
C LEU A 20 8.00 13.84 5.63
N ASP A 21 8.82 14.87 5.77
CA ASP A 21 9.84 15.26 4.81
C ASP A 21 11.15 14.49 5.09
N ALA A 22 12.08 14.48 4.12
CA ALA A 22 13.39 13.89 4.32
C ALA A 22 14.19 14.68 5.37
N ASN A 23 14.91 13.98 6.25
CA ASN A 23 15.71 14.60 7.33
C ASN A 23 16.75 15.62 6.82
N ASN A 24 17.26 15.40 5.61
CA ASN A 24 18.22 16.29 4.97
C ASN A 24 17.57 17.42 4.14
N GLY A 25 16.23 17.43 4.06
CA GLY A 25 15.47 18.38 3.24
C GLY A 25 15.57 18.17 1.73
N GLU A 26 16.22 17.10 1.26
CA GLU A 26 16.32 16.80 -0.17
C GLU A 26 14.96 16.34 -0.72
N VAL A 27 14.65 16.80 -1.93
CA VAL A 27 13.42 16.46 -2.65
C VAL A 27 13.73 15.98 -4.06
N ILE A 28 12.80 15.24 -4.63
CA ILE A 28 12.77 14.83 -6.02
C ILE A 28 11.59 15.53 -6.68
N ASP A 29 11.83 16.24 -7.76
CA ASP A 29 10.79 16.89 -8.52
C ASP A 29 9.98 15.86 -9.31
N VAL A 30 8.66 15.98 -9.24
CA VAL A 30 7.71 15.20 -10.03
C VAL A 30 7.23 16.09 -11.17
N THR A 31 7.41 15.64 -12.40
CA THR A 31 7.11 16.42 -13.60
C THR A 31 6.10 15.69 -14.50
N ASN A 32 5.30 16.47 -15.21
CA ASN A 32 4.41 15.95 -16.23
C ASN A 32 5.23 15.57 -17.49
N PRO A 33 5.26 14.30 -17.90
CA PRO A 33 6.08 13.85 -19.04
C PRO A 33 5.60 14.41 -20.39
N ALA A 34 4.36 14.91 -20.48
CA ALA A 34 3.82 15.46 -21.70
C ALA A 34 4.37 16.86 -22.05
N ASN A 35 4.71 17.68 -21.04
CA ASN A 35 5.10 19.08 -21.24
C ASN A 35 6.28 19.53 -20.36
N GLY A 36 6.74 18.68 -19.44
CA GLY A 36 7.85 18.97 -18.52
C GLY A 36 7.48 19.86 -17.33
N ASP A 37 6.21 20.26 -17.18
CA ASP A 37 5.79 21.09 -16.05
C ASP A 37 6.01 20.36 -14.72
N LYS A 38 6.54 21.09 -13.74
CA LYS A 38 6.64 20.58 -12.38
C LYS A 38 5.24 20.49 -11.76
N LEU A 39 4.85 19.30 -11.35
CA LEU A 39 3.61 19.01 -10.65
C LEU A 39 3.74 19.24 -9.15
N GLY A 40 4.84 18.81 -8.58
CA GLY A 40 5.17 18.89 -7.17
C GLY A 40 6.55 18.31 -6.89
N SER A 41 6.80 17.96 -5.64
CA SER A 41 8.02 17.27 -5.23
C SER A 41 7.72 16.29 -4.11
N VAL A 42 8.55 15.25 -4.00
CA VAL A 42 8.47 14.25 -2.94
C VAL A 42 9.81 14.17 -2.21
N PRO A 43 9.84 13.78 -0.92
CA PRO A 43 11.09 13.71 -0.18
C PRO A 43 11.98 12.61 -0.73
N LYS A 44 13.28 12.90 -0.85
CA LYS A 44 14.32 11.93 -1.19
C LYS A 44 14.80 11.25 0.09
N MET A 45 14.06 10.22 0.48
CA MET A 45 14.36 9.47 1.70
C MET A 45 15.65 8.67 1.58
N GLY A 46 16.40 8.57 2.67
CA GLY A 46 17.65 7.84 2.77
C GLY A 46 17.55 6.58 3.64
N ALA A 47 18.73 6.07 4.01
CA ALA A 47 18.82 4.84 4.78
C ALA A 47 18.27 4.98 6.21
N ASP A 48 18.34 6.17 6.80
CA ASP A 48 17.88 6.39 8.18
C ASP A 48 16.34 6.42 8.24
N GLU A 49 15.69 7.07 7.28
CA GLU A 49 14.23 7.06 7.14
C GLU A 49 13.71 5.66 6.80
N THR A 50 14.43 4.92 5.95
CA THR A 50 14.09 3.51 5.64
C THR A 50 14.18 2.64 6.90
N ARG A 51 15.22 2.80 7.73
CA ARG A 51 15.31 2.09 9.02
C ARG A 51 14.17 2.48 9.95
N ALA A 52 13.85 3.77 10.04
CA ALA A 52 12.73 4.25 10.85
C ALA A 52 11.39 3.66 10.41
N ALA A 53 11.16 3.53 9.10
CA ALA A 53 9.96 2.89 8.53
C ALA A 53 9.90 1.39 8.87
N ILE A 54 11.02 0.66 8.75
CA ILE A 54 11.11 -0.76 9.14
C ILE A 54 10.85 -0.94 10.63
N ASP A 55 11.42 -0.08 11.47
CA ASP A 55 11.22 -0.13 12.91
C ASP A 55 9.77 0.18 13.30
N ALA A 56 9.14 1.15 12.62
CA ALA A 56 7.73 1.45 12.80
C ALA A 56 6.84 0.26 12.43
N ALA A 57 7.11 -0.37 11.29
CA ALA A 57 6.40 -1.56 10.85
C ALA A 57 6.58 -2.74 11.83
N ASN A 58 7.78 -2.95 12.37
CA ASN A 58 8.04 -3.97 13.39
C ASN A 58 7.28 -3.69 14.69
N ARG A 59 7.19 -2.43 15.12
CA ARG A 59 6.41 -2.07 16.31
C ARG A 59 4.90 -2.28 16.11
N ALA A 60 4.37 -2.03 14.91
CA ALA A 60 2.96 -2.18 14.58
C ALA A 60 2.55 -3.66 14.36
N LEU A 61 3.49 -4.51 13.95
CA LEU A 61 3.24 -5.89 13.57
C LEU A 61 2.50 -6.72 14.64
N PRO A 62 2.84 -6.70 15.95
CA PRO A 62 2.14 -7.50 16.94
C PRO A 62 0.64 -7.19 17.03
N ALA A 63 0.27 -5.91 16.99
CA ALA A 63 -1.14 -5.50 17.04
C ALA A 63 -1.89 -5.92 15.76
N TRP A 64 -1.27 -5.77 14.59
CA TRP A 64 -1.85 -6.17 13.31
C TRP A 64 -2.08 -7.68 13.20
N ARG A 65 -1.08 -8.48 13.54
CA ARG A 65 -1.18 -9.94 13.49
C ARG A 65 -2.15 -10.52 14.53
N ALA A 66 -2.42 -9.78 15.60
CA ALA A 66 -3.40 -10.19 16.62
C ALA A 66 -4.85 -10.02 16.16
N LEU A 67 -5.10 -9.19 15.14
CA LEU A 67 -6.43 -9.07 14.53
C LEU A 67 -6.85 -10.40 13.89
N THR A 68 -8.13 -10.71 13.99
CA THR A 68 -8.71 -11.84 13.25
C THR A 68 -8.64 -11.59 11.74
N ALA A 69 -8.69 -12.66 10.94
CA ALA A 69 -8.75 -12.54 9.49
C ALA A 69 -9.94 -11.69 9.01
N LYS A 70 -11.08 -11.73 9.73
CA LYS A 70 -12.26 -10.93 9.44
C LYS A 70 -12.00 -9.43 9.67
N GLU A 71 -11.34 -9.06 10.74
CA GLU A 71 -11.02 -7.66 11.04
C GLU A 71 -10.07 -7.10 10.00
N ARG A 72 -8.99 -7.81 9.65
CA ARG A 72 -8.10 -7.41 8.55
C ARG A 72 -8.83 -7.31 7.21
N ALA A 73 -9.70 -8.27 6.89
CA ALA A 73 -10.51 -8.25 5.68
C ALA A 73 -11.42 -7.01 5.61
N ASN A 74 -12.03 -6.60 6.72
CA ASN A 74 -12.86 -5.40 6.78
C ASN A 74 -12.05 -4.12 6.51
N ILE A 75 -10.84 -4.04 7.05
CA ILE A 75 -9.93 -2.90 6.79
C ILE A 75 -9.54 -2.85 5.31
N LEU A 76 -9.16 -3.98 4.72
CA LEU A 76 -8.85 -4.05 3.29
C LEU A 76 -10.06 -3.72 2.43
N ARG A 77 -11.27 -4.16 2.80
CA ARG A 77 -12.52 -3.82 2.09
C ARG A 77 -12.77 -2.31 2.13
N ASN A 78 -12.52 -1.65 3.26
CA ASN A 78 -12.63 -0.20 3.36
C ASN A 78 -11.61 0.50 2.44
N TRP A 79 -10.37 0.01 2.35
CA TRP A 79 -9.38 0.54 1.42
C TRP A 79 -9.82 0.39 -0.04
N PHE A 80 -10.34 -0.78 -0.42
CA PHE A 80 -10.94 -0.99 -1.75
C PHE A 80 -12.03 0.06 -2.04
N ASN A 81 -12.96 0.25 -1.12
CA ASN A 81 -14.07 1.19 -1.29
C ASN A 81 -13.56 2.62 -1.50
N LEU A 82 -12.56 3.05 -0.72
CA LEU A 82 -11.94 4.38 -0.84
C LEU A 82 -11.22 4.56 -2.18
N MET A 83 -10.49 3.54 -2.65
CA MET A 83 -9.85 3.59 -3.98
C MET A 83 -10.89 3.77 -5.08
N MET A 84 -12.03 3.08 -5.01
CA MET A 84 -13.10 3.20 -6.00
C MET A 84 -13.86 4.52 -5.90
N GLU A 85 -14.06 5.05 -4.68
CA GLU A 85 -14.67 6.37 -4.44
C GLU A 85 -13.83 7.50 -5.06
N HIS A 86 -12.49 7.39 -4.96
CA HIS A 86 -11.54 8.38 -5.46
C HIS A 86 -10.92 8.02 -6.82
N GLN A 87 -11.49 7.05 -7.54
CA GLN A 87 -10.95 6.54 -8.81
C GLN A 87 -10.60 7.64 -9.80
N ASP A 88 -11.47 8.62 -9.97
CA ASP A 88 -11.27 9.71 -10.94
C ASP A 88 -10.08 10.59 -10.60
N ASP A 89 -9.88 10.92 -9.34
CA ASP A 89 -8.77 11.75 -8.89
C ASP A 89 -7.44 10.98 -8.92
N LEU A 90 -7.43 9.73 -8.47
CA LEU A 90 -6.25 8.86 -8.56
C LEU A 90 -5.83 8.62 -10.01
N ALA A 91 -6.79 8.41 -10.93
CA ALA A 91 -6.50 8.26 -12.34
C ALA A 91 -5.94 9.57 -12.95
N ARG A 92 -6.43 10.74 -12.55
CA ARG A 92 -5.89 12.03 -12.99
C ARG A 92 -4.45 12.23 -12.51
N LEU A 93 -4.15 11.90 -11.25
CA LEU A 93 -2.79 11.93 -10.72
C LEU A 93 -1.87 11.04 -11.57
N MET A 94 -2.27 9.79 -11.80
CA MET A 94 -1.52 8.85 -12.63
C MET A 94 -1.27 9.39 -14.05
N THR A 95 -2.29 9.96 -14.68
CA THR A 95 -2.15 10.57 -16.02
C THR A 95 -1.14 11.70 -16.01
N LEU A 96 -1.18 12.56 -15.00
CA LEU A 96 -0.27 13.71 -14.89
C LEU A 96 1.17 13.30 -14.60
N GLU A 97 1.39 12.33 -13.72
CA GLU A 97 2.73 11.94 -13.29
C GLU A 97 3.41 10.98 -14.27
N GLN A 98 2.64 10.05 -14.86
CA GLN A 98 3.17 8.97 -15.68
C GLN A 98 2.89 9.14 -17.19
N GLY A 99 1.92 10.00 -17.55
CA GLY A 99 1.51 10.18 -18.94
C GLY A 99 0.54 9.11 -19.47
N LYS A 100 0.05 8.21 -18.63
CA LYS A 100 -0.93 7.19 -19.01
C LYS A 100 -2.24 7.84 -19.45
N PRO A 101 -2.88 7.44 -20.58
CA PRO A 101 -4.19 7.95 -20.97
C PRO A 101 -5.23 7.79 -19.86
N LEU A 102 -6.06 8.81 -19.63
CA LEU A 102 -6.99 8.84 -18.48
C LEU A 102 -7.91 7.61 -18.42
N ALA A 103 -8.38 7.11 -19.55
CA ALA A 103 -9.23 5.92 -19.60
C ALA A 103 -8.47 4.67 -19.13
N GLU A 104 -7.20 4.51 -19.51
CA GLU A 104 -6.35 3.42 -19.06
C GLU A 104 -5.97 3.57 -17.58
N ALA A 105 -5.70 4.80 -17.13
CA ALA A 105 -5.43 5.10 -15.73
C ALA A 105 -6.63 4.74 -14.84
N LYS A 106 -7.86 5.06 -15.25
CA LYS A 106 -9.09 4.62 -14.57
C LYS A 106 -9.19 3.10 -14.50
N GLY A 107 -8.90 2.42 -15.60
CA GLY A 107 -8.85 0.96 -15.68
C GLY A 107 -7.82 0.39 -14.72
N GLU A 108 -6.64 1.02 -14.61
CA GLU A 108 -5.61 0.58 -13.68
C GLU A 108 -6.02 0.77 -12.22
N ILE A 109 -6.67 1.88 -11.85
CA ILE A 109 -7.15 2.05 -10.47
C ILE A 109 -8.14 0.96 -10.09
N SER A 110 -9.10 0.61 -10.97
CA SER A 110 -10.01 -0.52 -10.73
C SER A 110 -9.26 -1.84 -10.60
N TYR A 111 -8.27 -2.08 -11.46
CA TYR A 111 -7.44 -3.27 -11.41
C TYR A 111 -6.61 -3.33 -10.14
N ALA A 112 -6.03 -2.22 -9.71
CA ALA A 112 -5.31 -2.12 -8.45
C ALA A 112 -6.21 -2.41 -7.24
N ALA A 113 -7.42 -1.82 -7.23
CA ALA A 113 -8.41 -2.05 -6.18
C ALA A 113 -8.86 -3.51 -6.12
N SER A 114 -8.99 -4.21 -7.27
CA SER A 114 -9.41 -5.61 -7.31
C SER A 114 -8.45 -6.56 -6.58
N PHE A 115 -7.14 -6.27 -6.49
CA PHE A 115 -6.21 -7.04 -5.66
C PHE A 115 -6.55 -6.91 -4.18
N ILE A 116 -6.86 -5.69 -3.72
CA ILE A 116 -7.24 -5.46 -2.32
C ILE A 116 -8.52 -6.20 -1.98
N GLU A 117 -9.53 -6.11 -2.87
CA GLU A 117 -10.79 -6.84 -2.72
C GLU A 117 -10.57 -8.35 -2.65
N TRP A 118 -9.83 -8.90 -3.62
CA TRP A 118 -9.54 -10.33 -3.70
C TRP A 118 -8.87 -10.83 -2.41
N PHE A 119 -7.81 -10.16 -1.97
CA PHE A 119 -7.08 -10.61 -0.79
C PHE A 119 -7.78 -10.31 0.54
N ALA A 120 -8.72 -9.37 0.59
CA ALA A 120 -9.63 -9.23 1.72
C ALA A 120 -10.47 -10.51 1.91
N GLU A 121 -10.89 -11.16 0.82
CA GLU A 121 -11.62 -12.44 0.87
C GLU A 121 -10.67 -13.62 1.10
N GLU A 122 -9.55 -13.70 0.38
CA GLU A 122 -8.60 -14.81 0.49
C GLU A 122 -7.89 -14.86 1.85
N GLY A 123 -7.66 -13.73 2.50
CA GLY A 123 -7.10 -13.68 3.85
C GLY A 123 -7.88 -14.49 4.89
N LYS A 124 -9.18 -14.72 4.65
CA LYS A 124 -10.04 -15.56 5.49
C LYS A 124 -9.87 -17.06 5.23
N ARG A 125 -9.10 -17.45 4.20
CA ARG A 125 -8.86 -18.84 3.78
C ARG A 125 -7.42 -19.31 4.01
N ILE A 126 -6.67 -18.65 4.89
CA ILE A 126 -5.33 -19.07 5.27
C ILE A 126 -5.45 -20.25 6.23
N TYR A 127 -5.80 -21.44 5.67
CA TYR A 127 -5.97 -22.66 6.42
C TYR A 127 -4.62 -23.29 6.78
N GLY A 128 -4.64 -24.08 7.85
CA GLY A 128 -3.56 -25.00 8.18
C GLY A 128 -3.90 -26.41 7.69
N ASP A 129 -3.08 -27.37 8.10
CA ASP A 129 -3.20 -28.76 7.71
C ASP A 129 -3.32 -29.67 8.94
N THR A 130 -4.10 -30.74 8.83
CA THR A 130 -4.08 -31.86 9.75
C THR A 130 -3.47 -33.06 9.05
N ILE A 131 -2.33 -33.54 9.55
CA ILE A 131 -1.54 -34.59 8.90
C ILE A 131 -1.60 -35.88 9.75
N PRO A 132 -1.83 -37.06 9.15
CA PRO A 132 -1.75 -38.33 9.88
C PRO A 132 -0.38 -38.49 10.54
N GLY A 133 -0.38 -38.83 11.81
CA GLY A 133 0.85 -39.11 12.55
C GLY A 133 1.53 -40.42 12.14
N HIS A 134 2.84 -40.50 12.31
CA HIS A 134 3.62 -41.71 12.12
C HIS A 134 3.45 -42.74 13.27
N GLN A 135 2.71 -42.36 14.32
CA GLN A 135 2.33 -43.21 15.45
C GLN A 135 0.83 -43.04 15.70
N ALA A 136 0.18 -44.09 16.21
CA ALA A 136 -1.27 -44.13 16.41
C ALA A 136 -1.76 -43.08 17.46
N ASP A 137 -0.90 -42.74 18.40
CA ASP A 137 -1.17 -41.74 19.47
C ASP A 137 -0.85 -40.28 19.09
N LYS A 138 -0.38 -40.04 17.86
CA LYS A 138 0.00 -38.69 17.38
C LYS A 138 -1.02 -38.13 16.41
N ARG A 139 -1.19 -36.83 16.51
CA ARG A 139 -1.90 -35.99 15.53
C ARG A 139 -1.01 -34.78 15.24
N LEU A 140 -0.78 -34.50 13.96
CA LEU A 140 0.03 -33.35 13.53
C LEU A 140 -0.92 -32.25 13.04
N ILE A 141 -0.77 -31.08 13.62
CA ILE A 141 -1.51 -29.88 13.22
C ILE A 141 -0.46 -28.86 12.77
N VAL A 142 -0.61 -28.37 11.54
CA VAL A 142 0.23 -27.32 10.97
C VAL A 142 -0.60 -26.03 10.89
N ILE A 143 -0.07 -24.94 11.42
CA ILE A 143 -0.65 -23.62 11.31
C ILE A 143 0.24 -22.71 10.47
N LYS A 144 -0.36 -21.78 9.73
CA LYS A 144 0.37 -20.73 9.00
C LYS A 144 0.42 -19.47 9.85
N GLN A 145 1.60 -18.88 9.96
CA GLN A 145 1.81 -17.65 10.73
C GLN A 145 2.51 -16.58 9.90
N PRO A 146 2.22 -15.28 10.13
CA PRO A 146 2.93 -14.19 9.48
C PRO A 146 4.43 -14.23 9.81
N ILE A 147 5.28 -14.12 8.80
CA ILE A 147 6.74 -14.17 8.95
C ILE A 147 7.35 -12.87 9.49
N GLY A 148 6.65 -11.72 9.35
CA GLY A 148 7.17 -10.44 9.84
C GLY A 148 6.82 -9.26 8.94
N VAL A 149 7.75 -8.31 8.86
CA VAL A 149 7.66 -7.15 7.97
C VAL A 149 8.13 -7.53 6.57
N THR A 150 7.43 -7.03 5.57
CA THR A 150 7.76 -7.20 4.15
C THR A 150 7.95 -5.84 3.49
N ALA A 151 8.73 -5.79 2.43
CA ALA A 151 8.93 -4.61 1.61
C ALA A 151 8.65 -4.91 0.13
N ALA A 152 8.25 -3.89 -0.61
CA ALA A 152 8.11 -3.96 -2.06
C ALA A 152 8.83 -2.79 -2.72
N ILE A 153 9.64 -3.11 -3.72
CA ILE A 153 10.21 -2.16 -4.67
C ILE A 153 9.44 -2.36 -5.98
N THR A 154 8.80 -1.32 -6.47
CA THR A 154 7.83 -1.43 -7.56
C THR A 154 8.31 -0.75 -8.84
N PRO A 155 8.04 -1.32 -10.02
CA PRO A 155 8.30 -0.67 -11.30
C PRO A 155 7.23 0.38 -11.61
N TRP A 156 7.57 1.29 -12.52
CA TRP A 156 6.76 2.45 -12.90
C TRP A 156 5.55 2.15 -13.80
N ASN A 157 5.52 1.01 -14.49
CA ASN A 157 4.58 0.76 -15.60
C ASN A 157 3.11 0.53 -15.17
N PHE A 158 2.89 0.07 -13.93
CA PHE A 158 1.58 -0.06 -13.29
C PHE A 158 1.67 0.42 -11.83
N PRO A 159 1.82 1.73 -11.61
CA PRO A 159 2.21 2.27 -10.30
C PRO A 159 1.25 1.89 -9.17
N ALA A 160 -0.05 1.96 -9.39
CA ALA A 160 -1.04 1.57 -8.38
C ALA A 160 -1.12 0.05 -8.21
N ALA A 161 -1.22 -0.70 -9.32
CA ALA A 161 -1.42 -2.15 -9.27
C ALA A 161 -0.18 -2.90 -8.77
N MET A 162 1.04 -2.40 -9.00
CA MET A 162 2.26 -3.03 -8.50
C MET A 162 2.41 -2.95 -6.98
N ILE A 163 1.83 -1.93 -6.36
CA ILE A 163 1.76 -1.82 -4.91
C ILE A 163 0.67 -2.74 -4.35
N THR A 164 -0.57 -2.60 -4.84
CA THR A 164 -1.72 -3.29 -4.24
C THR A 164 -1.63 -4.80 -4.35
N ARG A 165 -1.05 -5.34 -5.45
CA ARG A 165 -0.83 -6.79 -5.60
C ARG A 165 0.20 -7.39 -4.64
N LYS A 166 1.04 -6.55 -4.01
CA LYS A 166 2.00 -6.97 -2.99
C LYS A 166 1.50 -6.65 -1.58
N ALA A 167 0.98 -5.45 -1.38
CA ALA A 167 0.45 -5.02 -0.09
C ALA A 167 -0.82 -5.80 0.30
N GLY A 168 -1.74 -6.04 -0.65
CA GLY A 168 -2.97 -6.77 -0.40
C GLY A 168 -2.76 -8.14 0.25
N PRO A 169 -2.03 -9.08 -0.37
CA PRO A 169 -1.77 -10.39 0.22
C PRO A 169 -0.94 -10.34 1.50
N ALA A 170 0.04 -9.42 1.59
CA ALA A 170 0.86 -9.27 2.78
C ALA A 170 0.02 -8.88 3.99
N LEU A 171 -0.76 -7.82 3.88
CA LEU A 171 -1.63 -7.34 4.95
C LEU A 171 -2.74 -8.35 5.29
N ALA A 172 -3.36 -8.97 4.29
CA ALA A 172 -4.37 -10.02 4.50
C ALA A 172 -3.83 -11.19 5.31
N ALA A 173 -2.58 -11.60 5.05
CA ALA A 173 -1.90 -12.69 5.75
C ALA A 173 -1.42 -12.30 7.16
N GLY A 174 -1.59 -11.03 7.57
CA GLY A 174 -1.19 -10.55 8.89
C GLY A 174 0.26 -10.08 8.98
N LEU A 175 0.93 -9.90 7.83
CA LEU A 175 2.24 -9.26 7.76
C LEU A 175 2.06 -7.74 7.80
N HIS A 176 3.07 -7.01 8.25
CA HIS A 176 3.15 -5.58 8.02
C HIS A 176 3.95 -5.33 6.73
N HIS A 177 3.58 -4.30 5.98
CA HIS A 177 4.13 -4.07 4.66
C HIS A 177 4.62 -2.64 4.50
N GLY A 178 5.88 -2.48 4.10
CA GLY A 178 6.43 -1.23 3.61
C GLY A 178 6.55 -1.29 2.09
N ALA A 179 6.23 -0.21 1.41
CA ALA A 179 6.39 -0.11 -0.04
C ALA A 179 7.30 1.07 -0.39
N GLU A 180 8.16 0.86 -1.38
CA GLU A 180 8.91 1.91 -2.05
C GLU A 180 8.34 2.06 -3.46
N ALA A 181 7.75 3.22 -3.75
CA ALA A 181 7.27 3.55 -5.08
C ALA A 181 8.42 3.98 -5.98
N CYS A 182 8.27 3.77 -7.28
CA CYS A 182 9.14 4.39 -8.26
C CYS A 182 9.01 5.91 -8.17
N GLN A 183 10.12 6.63 -8.37
CA GLN A 183 10.18 8.10 -8.25
C GLN A 183 9.16 8.83 -9.13
N SER A 184 8.81 8.26 -10.29
CA SER A 184 7.86 8.85 -11.24
C SER A 184 6.40 8.81 -10.80
N ASP A 185 6.06 8.02 -9.77
CA ASP A 185 4.67 7.78 -9.36
C ASP A 185 4.45 7.99 -7.85
N ALA A 186 5.36 8.70 -7.20
CA ALA A 186 5.42 8.80 -5.75
C ALA A 186 4.21 9.51 -5.14
N VAL A 187 3.68 10.56 -5.82
CA VAL A 187 2.50 11.29 -5.34
C VAL A 187 1.24 10.44 -5.47
N LEU A 188 1.09 9.71 -6.57
CA LEU A 188 -0.02 8.77 -6.76
C LEU A 188 -0.02 7.68 -5.67
N CYS A 189 1.15 7.12 -5.39
CA CYS A 189 1.29 6.08 -4.38
C CYS A 189 0.95 6.58 -2.98
N ALA A 190 1.41 7.78 -2.62
CA ALA A 190 1.06 8.45 -1.38
C ALA A 190 -0.44 8.75 -1.31
N GLY A 191 -1.06 9.22 -2.40
CA GLY A 191 -2.49 9.47 -2.49
C GLY A 191 -3.33 8.21 -2.27
N ALA A 192 -2.96 7.09 -2.89
CA ALA A 192 -3.65 5.80 -2.72
C ALA A 192 -3.53 5.26 -1.28
N GLY A 193 -2.38 5.42 -0.63
CA GLY A 193 -2.19 5.09 0.78
C GLY A 193 -2.94 6.04 1.71
N GLY A 194 -2.93 7.35 1.41
CA GLY A 194 -3.67 8.38 2.15
C GLY A 194 -5.18 8.19 2.13
N ALA A 195 -5.75 7.65 1.05
CA ALA A 195 -7.16 7.30 0.98
C ALA A 195 -7.55 6.26 2.05
N GLY A 196 -6.65 5.33 2.40
CA GLY A 196 -6.87 4.38 3.50
C GLY A 196 -6.88 5.03 4.87
N ASP A 197 -6.15 6.12 5.07
CA ASP A 197 -5.97 6.80 6.37
C ASP A 197 -7.07 7.84 6.68
N SER A 198 -7.75 8.39 5.68
CA SER A 198 -8.70 9.50 5.84
C SER A 198 -9.89 9.21 6.76
N ARG A 199 -10.10 8.00 7.24
CA ARG A 199 -11.22 7.56 8.10
C ARG A 199 -10.79 7.02 9.47
N GLY A 200 -9.61 7.37 9.97
CA GLY A 200 -9.20 7.07 11.35
C GLY A 200 -8.73 5.64 11.58
N HIS A 201 -8.29 4.96 10.55
CA HIS A 201 -7.62 3.66 10.71
C HIS A 201 -6.11 3.91 10.79
N SER A 202 -5.49 3.36 11.80
CA SER A 202 -4.06 3.50 12.13
C SER A 202 -3.21 3.46 10.84
N GLY A 203 -2.52 4.57 10.58
CA GLY A 203 -1.81 4.82 9.34
C GLY A 203 -0.93 3.65 8.94
N TRP A 204 -1.19 3.14 7.76
CA TRP A 204 -0.37 2.14 7.12
C TRP A 204 0.80 2.89 6.50
N GLY A 205 1.99 2.78 7.12
CA GLY A 205 3.20 3.25 6.47
C GLY A 205 3.40 2.50 5.15
N ILE A 206 3.25 3.21 4.03
CA ILE A 206 3.71 2.77 2.72
C ILE A 206 5.11 3.33 2.51
#